data_8b8b92ac1b3b410da581a756556d2bf1
#
_entry.id   8b8b92ac1b3b410da581a756556d2bf1
#
_cell.length_a   1.000
_cell.length_b   1.000
_cell.length_c   1.000
_cell.angle_alpha   90.00
_cell.angle_beta   90.00
_cell.angle_gamma   90.00
#
_symmetry.space_group_name_H-M   'P 1'
#
loop_
_entity.id
_entity.type
_entity.pdbx_description
1 polymer ?
#
loop_
_entity_poly.entity_id
_entity_poly.type
_entity_poly.pdbx_seq_one_letter_code
_entity_poly.pdbx_strand_id
1 'polypeptide(L)'
;MAAEKLEESNRTLYKTRRQEELGLKGKADVAQFEAQVAADDYTLTHQQNLFNTALLTLRECMNYPSDLELEVDTLLPDINYVPEVENVAEIFAYASGNNPTALQAEYQLTQSKYQYRIYKGKLLPSIYLNAGISTSYFENLKSDNAPEGFKDQFKNNRGEYVSFSLSFPLFDGLSRLTNARRYRNNMRIARETRTEVFRQLQTAVEQSVLDREGYAKEAIQMDKKV
;
A
#
# COMPACT_ATOMS: atom_id res chain seq x y z
N MET A 1 13.05 22.93 23.67
CA MET A 1 14.34 22.20 23.89
C MET A 1 15.48 22.71 22.98
N ALA A 2 15.53 22.49 21.63
CA ALA A 2 16.66 22.96 20.81
C ALA A 2 16.78 24.51 20.78
N ALA A 3 15.66 25.21 20.64
CA ALA A 3 15.62 26.68 20.67
C ALA A 3 16.04 27.24 22.03
N GLU A 4 15.58 26.67 23.12
CA GLU A 4 15.95 27.07 24.49
C GLU A 4 17.44 26.83 24.75
N LYS A 5 17.98 25.72 24.26
CA LYS A 5 19.41 25.42 24.39
C LYS A 5 20.28 26.43 23.64
N LEU A 6 19.88 26.84 22.43
CA LEU A 6 20.54 27.88 21.67
C LEU A 6 20.47 29.23 22.41
N GLU A 7 19.34 29.55 23.02
CA GLU A 7 19.18 30.78 23.81
C GLU A 7 20.10 30.77 25.03
N GLU A 8 20.20 29.65 25.75
CA GLU A 8 21.10 29.47 26.89
C GLU A 8 22.56 29.60 26.47
N SER A 9 22.97 28.97 25.36
CA SER A 9 24.32 29.05 24.82
C SER A 9 24.67 30.50 24.43
N ASN A 10 23.74 31.24 23.82
CA ASN A 10 23.92 32.64 23.49
C ASN A 10 24.07 33.52 24.75
N ARG A 11 23.27 33.29 25.78
CA ARG A 11 23.39 33.98 27.07
C ARG A 11 24.75 33.72 27.74
N THR A 12 25.22 32.46 27.63
CA THR A 12 26.52 32.07 28.20
C THR A 12 27.66 32.70 27.42
N LEU A 13 27.61 32.72 26.10
CA LEU A 13 28.59 33.40 25.25
C LEU A 13 28.65 34.91 25.58
N TYR A 14 27.49 35.55 25.71
CA TYR A 14 27.43 36.97 26.09
C TYR A 14 28.13 37.26 27.44
N LYS A 15 27.85 36.42 28.47
CA LYS A 15 28.51 36.53 29.78
C LYS A 15 30.02 36.31 29.69
N THR A 16 30.46 35.33 28.89
CA THR A 16 31.88 35.01 28.71
C THR A 16 32.63 36.09 27.99
N ARG A 17 32.05 36.71 26.95
CA ARG A 17 32.64 37.90 26.29
C ARG A 17 32.79 39.07 27.25
N ARG A 18 31.79 39.30 28.12
CA ARG A 18 31.87 40.36 29.13
C ARG A 18 32.97 40.11 30.17
N GLN A 19 33.19 38.83 30.53
CA GLN A 19 34.29 38.42 31.43
C GLN A 19 35.65 38.53 30.76
N GLU A 20 35.75 38.30 29.46
CA GLU A 20 37.00 38.49 28.69
C GLU A 20 37.37 39.98 28.62
N GLU A 21 36.41 40.87 28.32
CA GLU A 21 36.62 42.34 28.35
C GLU A 21 37.14 42.82 29.69
N LEU A 22 36.75 42.20 30.80
CA LEU A 22 37.21 42.49 32.16
C LEU A 22 38.52 41.79 32.54
N GLY A 23 39.11 41.01 31.62
CA GLY A 23 40.35 40.26 31.86
C GLY A 23 40.19 39.04 32.74
N LEU A 24 38.97 38.57 33.04
CA LEU A 24 38.66 37.46 33.90
C LEU A 24 38.65 36.12 33.15
N LYS A 25 38.54 36.11 31.82
CA LYS A 25 38.59 34.93 30.94
C LYS A 25 39.47 35.21 29.72
N GLY A 26 39.94 34.11 29.10
CA GLY A 26 40.77 34.18 27.92
C GLY A 26 39.99 34.13 26.62
N LYS A 27 40.62 34.57 25.52
CA LYS A 27 40.01 34.47 24.14
C LYS A 27 39.68 33.01 23.76
N ALA A 28 40.40 32.05 24.30
CA ALA A 28 40.12 30.62 24.06
C ALA A 28 38.75 30.21 24.62
N ASP A 29 38.35 30.72 25.80
CA ASP A 29 37.03 30.45 26.36
C ASP A 29 35.89 31.03 25.50
N VAL A 30 36.11 32.28 24.99
CA VAL A 30 35.12 32.87 24.05
C VAL A 30 34.97 32.05 22.79
N ALA A 31 36.09 31.63 22.16
CA ALA A 31 36.05 30.81 20.97
C ALA A 31 35.36 29.45 21.21
N GLN A 32 35.52 28.86 22.39
CA GLN A 32 34.83 27.60 22.76
C GLN A 32 33.32 27.80 22.82
N PHE A 33 32.84 28.86 23.44
CA PHE A 33 31.39 29.15 23.51
C PHE A 33 30.81 29.62 22.16
N GLU A 34 31.59 30.27 21.30
CA GLU A 34 31.19 30.57 19.91
C GLU A 34 31.00 29.30 19.12
N ALA A 35 31.90 28.30 19.26
CA ALA A 35 31.75 27.01 18.65
C ALA A 35 30.51 26.26 19.19
N GLN A 36 30.22 26.36 20.50
CA GLN A 36 29.02 25.78 21.10
C GLN A 36 27.73 26.39 20.54
N VAL A 37 27.65 27.72 20.42
CA VAL A 37 26.50 28.40 19.81
C VAL A 37 26.30 27.94 18.38
N ALA A 38 27.36 27.85 17.59
CA ALA A 38 27.27 27.36 16.21
C ALA A 38 26.77 25.89 16.13
N ALA A 39 27.19 25.03 17.07
CA ALA A 39 26.72 23.65 17.15
C ALA A 39 25.24 23.56 17.54
N ASP A 40 24.79 24.41 18.47
CA ASP A 40 23.40 24.44 18.91
C ASP A 40 22.48 25.07 17.84
N ASP A 41 22.95 26.06 17.09
CA ASP A 41 22.23 26.63 15.92
C ASP A 41 22.10 25.61 14.78
N TYR A 42 23.18 24.87 14.50
CA TYR A 42 23.10 23.73 13.56
C TYR A 42 22.06 22.71 14.02
N THR A 43 22.04 22.37 15.32
CA THR A 43 21.09 21.41 15.88
C THR A 43 19.66 21.90 15.72
N LEU A 44 19.39 23.16 15.98
CA LEU A 44 18.06 23.77 15.79
C LEU A 44 17.62 23.68 14.32
N THR A 45 18.48 24.11 13.40
CA THR A 45 18.21 24.05 11.96
C THR A 45 17.95 22.63 11.49
N HIS A 46 18.73 21.68 11.98
CA HIS A 46 18.53 20.26 11.66
C HIS A 46 17.18 19.72 12.14
N GLN A 47 16.78 20.05 13.37
CA GLN A 47 15.47 19.66 13.92
C GLN A 47 14.31 20.31 13.16
N GLN A 48 14.43 21.56 12.74
CA GLN A 48 13.43 22.22 11.89
C GLN A 48 13.29 21.53 10.54
N ASN A 49 14.41 21.13 9.91
CA ASN A 49 14.37 20.40 8.66
C ASN A 49 13.71 19.02 8.82
N LEU A 50 14.00 18.31 9.92
CA LEU A 50 13.34 17.03 10.23
C LEU A 50 11.83 17.21 10.42
N PHE A 51 11.40 18.25 11.14
CA PHE A 51 10.00 18.58 11.33
C PHE A 51 9.29 18.86 10.00
N ASN A 52 9.88 19.72 9.15
CA ASN A 52 9.33 20.03 7.84
C ASN A 52 9.23 18.79 6.93
N THR A 53 10.25 17.92 6.98
CA THR A 53 10.23 16.64 6.22
C THR A 53 9.12 15.72 6.74
N ALA A 54 8.93 15.64 8.05
CA ALA A 54 7.85 14.85 8.65
C ALA A 54 6.47 15.39 8.26
N LEU A 55 6.28 16.73 8.22
CA LEU A 55 5.05 17.35 7.73
C LEU A 55 4.77 17.01 6.26
N LEU A 56 5.79 17.03 5.40
CA LEU A 56 5.65 16.62 3.99
C LEU A 56 5.23 15.16 3.87
N THR A 57 5.85 14.28 4.65
CA THR A 57 5.49 12.86 4.69
C THR A 57 4.06 12.66 5.19
N LEU A 58 3.64 13.42 6.21
CA LEU A 58 2.27 13.37 6.73
C LEU A 58 1.27 13.81 5.66
N ARG A 59 1.56 14.90 4.94
CA ARG A 59 0.73 15.39 3.82
C ARG A 59 0.58 14.33 2.73
N GLU A 60 1.67 13.67 2.38
CA GLU A 60 1.66 12.57 1.39
C GLU A 60 0.80 11.41 1.87
N CYS A 61 0.97 10.94 3.11
CA CYS A 61 0.19 9.85 3.68
C CYS A 61 -1.31 10.16 3.76
N MET A 62 -1.66 11.43 4.04
CA MET A 62 -3.06 11.90 4.11
C MET A 62 -3.64 12.24 2.73
N ASN A 63 -2.83 12.19 1.67
CA ASN A 63 -3.20 12.69 0.34
C ASN A 63 -3.74 14.15 0.39
N TYR A 64 -3.12 14.98 1.24
CA TYR A 64 -3.55 16.34 1.52
C TYR A 64 -3.16 17.29 0.38
N PRO A 65 -4.06 18.17 -0.10
CA PRO A 65 -3.78 19.08 -1.19
C PRO A 65 -2.54 19.95 -0.95
N SER A 66 -1.73 20.16 -1.99
CA SER A 66 -0.47 20.92 -1.89
C SER A 66 -0.66 22.43 -1.73
N ASP A 67 -1.82 22.95 -2.09
CA ASP A 67 -2.23 24.36 -2.04
C ASP A 67 -2.77 24.79 -0.67
N LEU A 68 -3.01 23.84 0.23
CA LEU A 68 -3.45 24.11 1.60
C LEU A 68 -2.30 23.99 2.59
N GLU A 69 -2.26 24.89 3.56
CA GLU A 69 -1.29 24.86 4.64
C GLU A 69 -1.73 23.84 5.71
N LEU A 70 -0.80 22.97 6.13
CA LEU A 70 -1.02 21.98 7.16
C LEU A 70 -0.30 22.43 8.42
N GLU A 71 -1.06 22.74 9.45
CA GLU A 71 -0.53 22.98 10.80
C GLU A 71 -0.83 21.79 11.69
N VAL A 72 0.12 21.45 12.56
CA VAL A 72 -0.04 20.40 13.56
C VAL A 72 -0.15 21.06 14.92
N ASP A 73 -1.20 20.73 15.67
CA ASP A 73 -1.33 21.18 17.05
C ASP A 73 -0.23 20.52 17.89
N THR A 74 0.63 21.37 18.45
CA THR A 74 1.77 20.94 19.29
C THR A 74 1.42 20.94 20.77
N LEU A 75 0.18 21.28 21.14
CA LEU A 75 -0.28 21.16 22.52
C LEU A 75 -0.43 19.68 22.85
N LEU A 76 0.55 19.14 23.56
CA LEU A 76 0.45 17.78 24.07
C LEU A 76 -0.70 17.72 25.09
N PRO A 77 -1.69 16.83 24.91
CA PRO A 77 -2.67 16.58 25.95
C PRO A 77 -1.96 16.08 27.20
N ASP A 78 -2.53 16.37 28.35
CA ASP A 78 -1.97 15.97 29.65
C ASP A 78 -1.65 14.46 29.66
N ILE A 79 -0.37 14.08 29.73
CA ILE A 79 0.15 12.72 29.50
C ILE A 79 -0.16 11.79 30.69
N ASN A 80 -1.11 12.13 31.55
CA ASN A 80 -1.55 11.29 32.65
C ASN A 80 -2.40 10.08 32.21
N TYR A 81 -2.73 9.98 30.92
CA TYR A 81 -3.45 8.84 30.36
C TYR A 81 -2.49 7.83 29.73
N VAL A 82 -2.13 6.80 30.47
CA VAL A 82 -1.58 5.58 29.89
C VAL A 82 -2.76 4.73 29.42
N PRO A 83 -3.03 4.60 28.12
CA PRO A 83 -4.14 3.80 27.65
C PRO A 83 -3.97 2.36 28.14
N GLU A 84 -5.08 1.78 28.61
CA GLU A 84 -5.16 0.38 29.04
C GLU A 84 -4.54 -0.54 27.97
N VAL A 85 -3.77 -1.54 28.38
CA VAL A 85 -3.10 -2.45 27.44
C VAL A 85 -4.16 -3.26 26.71
N GLU A 86 -4.46 -2.89 25.48
CA GLU A 86 -5.35 -3.66 24.62
C GLU A 86 -4.73 -5.04 24.33
N ASN A 87 -5.57 -6.06 24.28
CA ASN A 87 -5.15 -7.41 23.98
C ASN A 87 -4.63 -7.49 22.53
N VAL A 88 -3.33 -7.80 22.35
CA VAL A 88 -2.68 -7.95 21.03
C VAL A 88 -3.48 -8.87 20.11
N ALA A 89 -4.09 -9.94 20.67
CA ALA A 89 -4.88 -10.88 19.89
C ALA A 89 -6.17 -10.25 19.33
N GLU A 90 -6.80 -9.33 20.04
CA GLU A 90 -7.99 -8.60 19.57
C GLU A 90 -7.63 -7.61 18.47
N ILE A 91 -6.54 -6.86 18.65
CA ILE A 91 -6.03 -5.95 17.61
C ILE A 91 -5.68 -6.73 16.34
N PHE A 92 -4.99 -7.87 16.48
CA PHE A 92 -4.64 -8.72 15.34
C PHE A 92 -5.89 -9.29 14.65
N ALA A 93 -6.88 -9.74 15.42
CA ALA A 93 -8.14 -10.24 14.86
C ALA A 93 -8.87 -9.15 14.05
N TYR A 94 -8.94 -7.93 14.57
CA TYR A 94 -9.49 -6.79 13.85
C TYR A 94 -8.67 -6.45 12.60
N ALA A 95 -7.35 -6.33 12.74
CA ALA A 95 -6.43 -6.01 11.63
C ALA A 95 -6.50 -7.06 10.52
N SER A 96 -6.57 -8.35 10.85
CA SER A 96 -6.63 -9.44 9.87
C SER A 96 -7.87 -9.37 8.96
N GLY A 97 -8.98 -8.80 9.45
CA GLY A 97 -10.21 -8.62 8.68
C GLY A 97 -10.33 -7.28 7.95
N ASN A 98 -9.53 -6.28 8.32
CA ASN A 98 -9.67 -4.91 7.82
C ASN A 98 -8.41 -4.36 7.12
N ASN A 99 -7.24 -4.96 7.32
CA ASN A 99 -6.01 -4.51 6.69
C ASN A 99 -6.03 -4.83 5.19
N PRO A 100 -5.85 -3.81 4.30
CA PRO A 100 -5.90 -4.01 2.86
C PRO A 100 -4.89 -5.05 2.34
N THR A 101 -3.69 -5.11 2.92
CA THR A 101 -2.63 -6.07 2.52
C THR A 101 -3.03 -7.51 2.87
N ALA A 102 -3.65 -7.73 4.04
CA ALA A 102 -4.16 -9.04 4.45
C ALA A 102 -5.32 -9.48 3.55
N LEU A 103 -6.27 -8.58 3.25
CA LEU A 103 -7.38 -8.83 2.33
C LEU A 103 -6.88 -9.12 0.92
N GLN A 104 -5.91 -8.38 0.42
CA GLN A 104 -5.28 -8.63 -0.88
C GLN A 104 -4.69 -10.04 -0.95
N ALA A 105 -3.95 -10.48 0.07
CA ALA A 105 -3.38 -11.83 0.10
C ALA A 105 -4.46 -12.93 0.11
N GLU A 106 -5.58 -12.72 0.80
CA GLU A 106 -6.73 -13.63 0.81
C GLU A 106 -7.39 -13.72 -0.58
N TYR A 107 -7.60 -12.58 -1.24
CA TYR A 107 -8.18 -12.55 -2.60
C TYR A 107 -7.22 -13.15 -3.64
N GLN A 108 -5.91 -12.94 -3.53
CA GLN A 108 -4.90 -13.59 -4.39
C GLN A 108 -4.92 -15.11 -4.24
N LEU A 109 -5.05 -15.63 -3.02
CA LEU A 109 -5.22 -17.05 -2.79
C LEU A 109 -6.52 -17.57 -3.44
N THR A 110 -7.62 -16.85 -3.28
CA THR A 110 -8.91 -17.20 -3.86
C THR A 110 -8.85 -17.19 -5.39
N GLN A 111 -8.23 -16.19 -6.00
CA GLN A 111 -7.97 -16.12 -7.43
C GLN A 111 -7.18 -17.33 -7.91
N SER A 112 -6.09 -17.69 -7.21
CA SER A 112 -5.26 -18.85 -7.57
C SER A 112 -6.02 -20.18 -7.46
N LYS A 113 -6.93 -20.32 -6.47
CA LYS A 113 -7.84 -21.47 -6.36
C LYS A 113 -8.76 -21.59 -7.59
N TYR A 114 -9.34 -20.46 -8.03
CA TYR A 114 -10.21 -20.47 -9.23
C TYR A 114 -9.42 -20.73 -10.51
N GLN A 115 -8.24 -20.16 -10.65
CA GLN A 115 -7.35 -20.47 -11.78
C GLN A 115 -7.02 -21.96 -11.85
N TYR A 116 -6.66 -22.58 -10.74
CA TYR A 116 -6.44 -24.04 -10.70
C TYR A 116 -7.69 -24.83 -11.10
N ARG A 117 -8.88 -24.42 -10.62
CA ARG A 117 -10.16 -25.07 -11.02
C ARG A 117 -10.41 -24.96 -12.51
N ILE A 118 -10.15 -23.80 -13.12
CA ILE A 118 -10.28 -23.58 -14.58
C ILE A 118 -9.36 -24.55 -15.34
N TYR A 119 -8.09 -24.61 -14.98
CA TYR A 119 -7.14 -25.48 -15.68
C TYR A 119 -7.37 -26.97 -15.40
N LYS A 120 -7.90 -27.33 -14.25
CA LYS A 120 -8.38 -28.69 -13.98
C LYS A 120 -9.61 -29.02 -14.85
N GLY A 121 -10.54 -28.07 -15.00
CA GLY A 121 -11.71 -28.21 -15.86
C GLY A 121 -11.35 -28.41 -17.34
N LYS A 122 -10.26 -27.81 -17.83
CA LYS A 122 -9.76 -28.03 -19.21
C LYS A 122 -9.27 -29.44 -19.49
N LEU A 123 -9.17 -30.30 -18.48
CA LEU A 123 -8.93 -31.76 -18.69
C LEU A 123 -10.20 -32.52 -19.11
N LEU A 124 -11.38 -31.92 -18.92
CA LEU A 124 -12.66 -32.45 -19.31
C LEU A 124 -12.99 -32.10 -20.76
N PRO A 125 -13.89 -32.83 -21.42
CA PRO A 125 -14.45 -32.43 -22.72
C PRO A 125 -15.10 -31.03 -22.66
N SER A 126 -14.97 -30.28 -23.74
CA SER A 126 -15.66 -29.01 -23.92
C SER A 126 -16.94 -29.19 -24.68
N ILE A 127 -18.03 -28.61 -24.20
CA ILE A 127 -19.36 -28.63 -24.82
C ILE A 127 -19.62 -27.21 -25.34
N TYR A 128 -20.00 -27.11 -26.61
CA TYR A 128 -20.37 -25.87 -27.26
C TYR A 128 -21.80 -25.96 -27.79
N LEU A 129 -22.60 -24.96 -27.46
CA LEU A 129 -23.91 -24.73 -28.03
C LEU A 129 -23.83 -23.42 -28.82
N ASN A 130 -24.06 -23.51 -30.13
CA ASN A 130 -24.12 -22.36 -31.01
C ASN A 130 -25.53 -22.24 -31.60
N ALA A 131 -26.09 -21.08 -31.57
CA ALA A 131 -27.33 -20.74 -32.22
C ALA A 131 -27.14 -19.46 -33.03
N GLY A 132 -27.72 -19.41 -34.18
CA GLY A 132 -27.62 -18.21 -35.02
C GLY A 132 -28.73 -18.11 -36.03
N ILE A 133 -28.89 -16.91 -36.52
CA ILE A 133 -29.79 -16.57 -37.65
C ILE A 133 -28.89 -16.01 -38.74
N SER A 134 -29.03 -16.51 -39.95
CA SER A 134 -28.32 -16.03 -41.13
C SER A 134 -29.28 -15.73 -42.25
N THR A 135 -28.93 -14.75 -43.06
CA THR A 135 -29.60 -14.47 -44.31
C THR A 135 -28.58 -14.06 -45.35
N SER A 136 -28.86 -14.19 -46.59
CA SER A 136 -27.99 -13.81 -47.68
C SER A 136 -28.75 -13.03 -48.76
N TYR A 137 -28.08 -12.02 -49.29
CA TYR A 137 -28.53 -11.29 -50.47
C TYR A 137 -27.50 -11.48 -51.59
N PHE A 138 -27.97 -11.76 -52.80
CA PHE A 138 -27.11 -11.81 -53.97
C PHE A 138 -27.81 -11.13 -55.15
N GLU A 139 -27.05 -10.50 -56.02
CA GLU A 139 -27.50 -9.90 -57.26
C GLU A 139 -26.66 -10.44 -58.42
N ASN A 140 -27.35 -10.97 -59.43
CA ASN A 140 -26.68 -11.50 -60.61
C ASN A 140 -26.67 -10.44 -61.74
N LEU A 141 -25.56 -9.76 -61.89
CA LEU A 141 -25.36 -8.66 -62.86
C LEU A 141 -25.38 -9.11 -64.33
N LYS A 142 -25.41 -10.42 -64.63
CA LYS A 142 -25.40 -10.95 -65.98
C LYS A 142 -26.70 -11.70 -66.37
N SER A 143 -27.72 -11.67 -65.56
CA SER A 143 -28.98 -12.35 -65.82
C SER A 143 -30.05 -11.35 -66.24
N ASP A 144 -30.73 -11.61 -67.36
CA ASP A 144 -31.88 -10.81 -67.82
C ASP A 144 -33.16 -10.98 -66.96
N ASN A 145 -33.13 -11.97 -66.03
CA ASN A 145 -34.22 -12.11 -65.08
C ASN A 145 -33.85 -11.32 -63.83
N ALA A 146 -34.65 -10.31 -63.52
CA ALA A 146 -34.50 -9.51 -62.30
C ALA A 146 -34.57 -10.43 -61.06
N PRO A 147 -33.54 -10.45 -60.20
CA PRO A 147 -33.61 -11.22 -58.98
C PRO A 147 -34.69 -10.64 -58.06
N GLU A 148 -35.18 -11.49 -57.15
CA GLU A 148 -36.07 -11.01 -56.08
C GLU A 148 -35.46 -9.81 -55.37
N GLY A 149 -36.28 -8.83 -55.04
CA GLY A 149 -35.82 -7.63 -54.36
C GLY A 149 -35.11 -7.94 -53.03
N PHE A 150 -34.24 -7.04 -52.59
CA PHE A 150 -33.50 -7.20 -51.33
C PHE A 150 -34.38 -7.65 -50.16
N LYS A 151 -35.56 -7.08 -50.03
CA LYS A 151 -36.51 -7.33 -48.95
C LYS A 151 -37.02 -8.78 -48.96
N ASP A 152 -37.28 -9.28 -50.15
CA ASP A 152 -37.84 -10.63 -50.36
C ASP A 152 -36.73 -11.68 -50.15
N GLN A 153 -35.53 -11.44 -50.70
CA GLN A 153 -34.38 -12.30 -50.47
C GLN A 153 -33.99 -12.34 -48.99
N PHE A 154 -33.99 -11.18 -48.31
CA PHE A 154 -33.67 -11.11 -46.89
C PHE A 154 -34.63 -11.93 -46.03
N LYS A 155 -35.87 -11.96 -46.37
CA LYS A 155 -36.91 -12.73 -45.69
C LYS A 155 -36.88 -14.22 -46.07
N ASN A 156 -36.76 -14.51 -47.38
CA ASN A 156 -36.86 -15.85 -47.92
C ASN A 156 -35.56 -16.69 -47.71
N ASN A 157 -34.39 -16.03 -47.68
CA ASN A 157 -33.10 -16.65 -47.49
C ASN A 157 -32.72 -16.74 -45.97
N ARG A 158 -33.65 -16.50 -45.07
CA ARG A 158 -33.42 -16.59 -43.63
C ARG A 158 -33.28 -18.05 -43.23
N GLY A 159 -32.12 -18.38 -42.69
CA GLY A 159 -31.84 -19.66 -42.08
C GLY A 159 -31.63 -19.53 -40.57
N GLU A 160 -32.20 -20.42 -39.81
CA GLU A 160 -31.99 -20.54 -38.36
C GLU A 160 -31.27 -21.87 -38.08
N TYR A 161 -30.26 -21.80 -37.22
CA TYR A 161 -29.56 -23.02 -36.87
C TYR A 161 -29.25 -23.07 -35.35
N VAL A 162 -29.26 -24.28 -34.83
CA VAL A 162 -28.79 -24.64 -33.52
C VAL A 162 -27.82 -25.80 -33.68
N SER A 163 -26.62 -25.66 -33.22
CA SER A 163 -25.61 -26.72 -33.25
C SER A 163 -25.07 -27.04 -31.87
N PHE A 164 -24.95 -28.31 -31.58
CA PHE A 164 -24.34 -28.86 -30.38
C PHE A 164 -23.06 -29.58 -30.78
N SER A 165 -21.92 -29.21 -30.17
CA SER A 165 -20.64 -29.84 -30.43
C SER A 165 -19.95 -30.26 -29.13
N LEU A 166 -19.42 -31.47 -29.08
CA LEU A 166 -18.60 -32.01 -28.02
C LEU A 166 -17.17 -32.14 -28.54
N SER A 167 -16.23 -31.44 -27.91
CA SER A 167 -14.81 -31.52 -28.26
C SER A 167 -14.02 -32.20 -27.15
N PHE A 168 -13.37 -33.30 -27.47
CA PHE A 168 -12.50 -34.04 -26.57
C PHE A 168 -11.12 -34.23 -27.21
N PRO A 169 -10.14 -33.39 -26.89
CA PRO A 169 -8.78 -33.55 -27.40
C PRO A 169 -8.10 -34.75 -26.73
N LEU A 170 -7.80 -35.77 -27.53
CA LEU A 170 -7.19 -37.04 -27.05
C LEU A 170 -5.72 -36.85 -26.67
N PHE A 171 -4.98 -36.01 -27.38
CA PHE A 171 -3.57 -35.78 -27.14
C PHE A 171 -3.23 -34.31 -27.47
N ASP A 172 -2.52 -33.65 -26.55
CA ASP A 172 -2.09 -32.25 -26.66
C ASP A 172 -0.63 -32.02 -26.22
N GLY A 173 0.20 -33.08 -26.31
CA GLY A 173 1.58 -33.03 -25.85
C GLY A 173 1.69 -32.83 -24.32
N LEU A 174 0.71 -33.30 -23.55
CA LEU A 174 0.62 -33.14 -22.08
C LEU A 174 0.48 -31.67 -21.60
N SER A 175 0.24 -30.74 -22.50
CA SER A 175 0.15 -29.30 -22.18
C SER A 175 -0.91 -29.01 -21.13
N ARG A 176 -2.11 -29.57 -21.24
CA ARG A 176 -3.19 -29.36 -20.25
C ARG A 176 -2.84 -29.93 -18.89
N LEU A 177 -2.23 -31.12 -18.84
CA LEU A 177 -1.80 -31.74 -17.59
C LEU A 177 -0.69 -30.90 -16.90
N THR A 178 0.28 -30.46 -17.68
CA THR A 178 1.38 -29.60 -17.18
C THR A 178 0.86 -28.26 -16.67
N ASN A 179 -0.05 -27.63 -17.39
CA ASN A 179 -0.70 -26.41 -16.95
C ASN A 179 -1.50 -26.62 -15.66
N ALA A 180 -2.29 -27.68 -15.55
CA ALA A 180 -3.03 -27.99 -14.32
C ALA A 180 -2.08 -28.17 -13.11
N ARG A 181 -0.93 -28.84 -13.30
CA ARG A 181 0.12 -28.99 -12.27
C ARG A 181 0.75 -27.65 -11.91
N ARG A 182 1.05 -26.80 -12.90
CA ARG A 182 1.60 -25.45 -12.73
C ARG A 182 0.66 -24.58 -11.88
N TYR A 183 -0.62 -24.54 -12.22
CA TYR A 183 -1.60 -23.74 -11.46
C TYR A 183 -1.90 -24.31 -10.07
N ARG A 184 -1.76 -25.64 -9.88
CA ARG A 184 -1.77 -26.23 -8.54
C ARG A 184 -0.60 -25.75 -7.69
N ASN A 185 0.60 -25.65 -8.26
CA ASN A 185 1.77 -25.10 -7.56
C ASN A 185 1.62 -23.61 -7.27
N ASN A 186 1.10 -22.81 -8.22
CA ASN A 186 0.83 -21.40 -8.00
C ASN A 186 -0.17 -21.19 -6.84
N MET A 187 -1.20 -22.03 -6.74
CA MET A 187 -2.14 -22.01 -5.61
C MET A 187 -1.44 -22.31 -4.27
N ARG A 188 -0.47 -23.24 -4.26
CA ARG A 188 0.33 -23.52 -3.06
C ARG A 188 1.21 -22.32 -2.68
N ILE A 189 1.90 -21.72 -3.65
CA ILE A 189 2.68 -20.50 -3.44
C ILE A 189 1.81 -19.40 -2.86
N ALA A 190 0.64 -19.14 -3.45
CA ALA A 190 -0.27 -18.11 -2.95
C ALA A 190 -0.75 -18.38 -1.50
N ARG A 191 -0.87 -19.66 -1.11
CA ARG A 191 -1.20 -20.04 0.27
C ARG A 191 -0.06 -19.67 1.23
N GLU A 192 1.17 -20.00 0.87
CA GLU A 192 2.34 -19.67 1.70
C GLU A 192 2.55 -18.14 1.79
N THR A 193 2.38 -17.45 0.67
CA THR A 193 2.43 -15.97 0.65
C THR A 193 1.38 -15.36 1.59
N ARG A 194 0.14 -15.87 1.57
CA ARG A 194 -0.88 -15.43 2.52
C ARG A 194 -0.43 -15.66 3.97
N THR A 195 0.08 -16.83 4.28
CA THR A 195 0.56 -17.17 5.64
C THR A 195 1.68 -16.21 6.08
N GLU A 196 2.61 -15.90 5.16
CA GLU A 196 3.68 -14.95 5.40
C GLU A 196 3.16 -13.54 5.69
N VAL A 197 2.23 -13.03 4.88
CA VAL A 197 1.61 -11.72 5.08
C VAL A 197 0.91 -11.62 6.44
N PHE A 198 0.20 -12.66 6.85
CA PHE A 198 -0.48 -12.67 8.15
C PHE A 198 0.52 -12.71 9.31
N ARG A 199 1.64 -13.43 9.16
CA ARG A 199 2.72 -13.45 10.16
C ARG A 199 3.38 -12.07 10.29
N GLN A 200 3.66 -11.41 9.14
CA GLN A 200 4.20 -10.05 9.13
C GLN A 200 3.24 -9.05 9.77
N LEU A 201 1.95 -9.16 9.50
CA LEU A 201 0.93 -8.33 10.14
C LEU A 201 0.90 -8.55 11.66
N GLN A 202 0.99 -9.80 12.12
CA GLN A 202 1.05 -10.09 13.54
C GLN A 202 2.28 -9.44 14.20
N THR A 203 3.46 -9.61 13.59
CA THR A 203 4.70 -8.98 14.08
C THR A 203 4.59 -7.45 14.11
N ALA A 204 3.97 -6.84 13.08
CA ALA A 204 3.77 -5.40 13.03
C ALA A 204 2.84 -4.91 14.15
N VAL A 205 1.78 -5.65 14.48
CA VAL A 205 0.88 -5.34 15.59
C VAL A 205 1.62 -5.45 16.93
N GLU A 206 2.35 -6.54 17.14
CA GLU A 206 3.15 -6.75 18.36
C GLU A 206 4.18 -5.62 18.54
N GLN A 207 4.90 -5.27 17.47
CA GLN A 207 5.87 -4.17 17.49
C GLN A 207 5.21 -2.82 17.82
N SER A 208 4.06 -2.52 17.20
CA SER A 208 3.34 -1.26 17.46
C SER A 208 2.88 -1.15 18.92
N VAL A 209 2.47 -2.25 19.54
CA VAL A 209 2.10 -2.26 20.97
C VAL A 209 3.32 -2.02 21.85
N LEU A 210 4.45 -2.69 21.56
CA LEU A 210 5.70 -2.48 22.28
C LEU A 210 6.23 -1.05 22.14
N ASP A 211 6.19 -0.50 20.93
CA ASP A 211 6.61 0.89 20.65
C ASP A 211 5.73 1.89 21.42
N ARG A 212 4.40 1.68 21.44
CA ARG A 212 3.49 2.51 22.21
C ARG A 212 3.84 2.50 23.71
N GLU A 213 4.08 1.31 24.28
CA GLU A 213 4.47 1.20 25.68
C GLU A 213 5.82 1.85 25.97
N GLY A 214 6.78 1.69 25.05
CA GLY A 214 8.10 2.32 25.13
C GLY A 214 8.00 3.84 25.14
N TYR A 215 7.31 4.41 24.14
CA TYR A 215 7.14 5.86 24.02
C TYR A 215 6.33 6.47 25.18
N ALA A 216 5.33 5.76 25.69
CA ALA A 216 4.61 6.21 26.89
C ALA A 216 5.53 6.33 28.11
N LYS A 217 6.41 5.35 28.32
CA LYS A 217 7.40 5.39 29.42
C LYS A 217 8.44 6.50 29.21
N GLU A 218 8.91 6.68 27.98
CA GLU A 218 9.86 7.75 27.64
C GLU A 218 9.25 9.13 27.87
N ALA A 219 8.00 9.34 27.47
CA ALA A 219 7.28 10.58 27.67
C ALA A 219 7.18 10.93 29.17
N ILE A 220 6.78 9.96 30.02
CA ILE A 220 6.71 10.15 31.47
C ILE A 220 8.09 10.46 32.09
N GLN A 221 9.17 9.87 31.55
CA GLN A 221 10.52 10.16 32.05
C GLN A 221 11.03 11.53 31.61
N MET A 222 10.63 11.97 30.39
CA MET A 222 10.99 13.32 29.91
C MET A 222 10.31 14.43 30.73
N ASP A 223 9.02 14.24 31.07
CA ASP A 223 8.29 15.17 31.91
C ASP A 223 8.95 15.37 33.30
N LYS A 224 9.55 14.33 33.84
CA LYS A 224 10.30 14.42 35.12
C LYS A 224 11.68 15.11 35.02
N LYS A 225 12.15 15.35 33.79
CA LYS A 225 13.47 15.96 33.53
C LYS A 225 13.42 17.46 33.32
N VAL A 226 12.24 18.03 33.10
CA VAL A 226 11.93 19.45 33.00
C VAL A 226 11.64 20.01 34.38
#